data_a545d022d9a836adcb0b15eab1cf395e
#
_entry.id   a545d022d9a836adcb0b15eab1cf395e
#
_cell.length_a   1.000
_cell.length_b   1.000
_cell.length_c   1.000
_cell.angle_alpha   90.00
_cell.angle_beta   90.00
_cell.angle_gamma   90.00
#
_symmetry.space_group_name_H-M   'P 1'
#
loop_
_entity.id
_entity.type
_entity.pdbx_description
1 polymer ?
#
loop_
_entity_poly.entity_id
_entity_poly.type
_entity_poly.pdbx_seq_one_letter_code
_entity_poly.pdbx_strand_id
1 'polypeptide(L)'
;MKLITSSVELLPETSKFKSVERAARTCYKSEAKSDDTEEGAKEFTERMIKNGHYAMLDHAPVYLATNDDSIYEFFAKNPYSSVHYLPNPADYDSAYCYYITTNYRVLVENDRISLLEFEVEPTKFHNRFYSVKFICSRAIANEIVRHRTLGYAQESTRYCNYSNDKFDNEVTFIIPGSVQTNETAEKLTDAYTEFTTAMSEAEKHYLSLIDQGWKPQQARDVLPLATKTELVATGPISSWMHFFELRCAPSAHPDIQTLAKDLYKQMFNREWSDDIITTTDDTKESESGSVSTSTVDSDTTQG
;
A
#
# COMPACT_ATOMS: atom_id res chain seq x y z
N MET A 1 -17.24 1.95 -23.92
CA MET A 1 -16.57 2.77 -22.90
C MET A 1 -17.37 2.76 -21.61
N LYS A 2 -16.75 2.45 -20.49
CA LYS A 2 -17.36 2.44 -19.16
C LYS A 2 -16.81 3.61 -18.33
N LEU A 3 -17.70 4.30 -17.64
CA LEU A 3 -17.36 5.40 -16.74
C LEU A 3 -17.74 5.03 -15.32
N ILE A 4 -16.81 5.17 -14.38
CA ILE A 4 -17.02 4.88 -12.95
C ILE A 4 -16.40 5.98 -12.09
N THR A 5 -16.80 6.03 -10.82
CA THR A 5 -16.16 6.85 -9.79
C THR A 5 -15.00 6.11 -9.12
N SER A 6 -14.06 6.85 -8.54
CA SER A 6 -13.02 6.27 -7.68
C SER A 6 -13.62 5.69 -6.41
N SER A 7 -12.98 4.64 -5.87
CA SER A 7 -13.33 4.05 -4.57
C SER A 7 -12.10 3.49 -3.87
N VAL A 8 -12.22 3.31 -2.56
CA VAL A 8 -11.21 2.69 -1.71
C VAL A 8 -11.87 1.69 -0.77
N GLU A 9 -11.17 0.60 -0.50
CA GLU A 9 -11.65 -0.49 0.35
C GLU A 9 -10.52 -0.95 1.27
N LEU A 10 -10.77 -0.93 2.58
CA LEU A 10 -9.93 -1.63 3.54
C LEU A 10 -10.17 -3.14 3.38
N LEU A 11 -9.17 -3.86 2.91
CA LEU A 11 -9.30 -5.29 2.66
C LEU A 11 -9.30 -6.07 3.99
N PRO A 12 -10.10 -7.15 4.07
CA PRO A 12 -10.12 -8.00 5.25
C PRO A 12 -8.74 -8.64 5.47
N GLU A 13 -8.38 -8.78 6.74
CA GLU A 13 -7.20 -9.53 7.14
C GLU A 13 -7.31 -10.99 6.70
N THR A 14 -6.22 -11.54 6.22
CA THR A 14 -6.15 -12.93 5.75
C THR A 14 -4.74 -13.47 5.97
N SER A 15 -4.51 -14.75 5.71
CA SER A 15 -3.18 -15.33 5.82
C SER A 15 -2.16 -14.63 4.92
N LYS A 16 -0.88 -14.73 5.25
CA LYS A 16 0.21 -14.14 4.46
C LYS A 16 0.20 -14.60 3.01
N PHE A 17 -0.08 -15.89 2.75
CA PHE A 17 -0.07 -16.43 1.39
C PHE A 17 -1.29 -15.98 0.57
N LYS A 18 -2.47 -15.95 1.17
CA LYS A 18 -3.67 -15.38 0.53
C LYS A 18 -3.51 -13.88 0.24
N SER A 19 -2.80 -13.14 1.09
CA SER A 19 -2.49 -11.73 0.85
C SER A 19 -1.60 -11.54 -0.38
N VAL A 20 -0.55 -12.38 -0.53
CA VAL A 20 0.31 -12.39 -1.73
C VAL A 20 -0.50 -12.73 -2.98
N GLU A 21 -1.29 -13.79 -2.94
CA GLU A 21 -2.09 -14.23 -4.08
C GLU A 21 -3.08 -13.13 -4.51
N ARG A 22 -3.83 -12.57 -3.57
CA ARG A 22 -4.78 -11.47 -3.82
C ARG A 22 -4.12 -10.28 -4.50
N ALA A 23 -2.99 -9.82 -3.97
CA ALA A 23 -2.24 -8.71 -4.53
C ALA A 23 -1.70 -9.03 -5.94
N ALA A 24 -1.06 -10.16 -6.11
CA ALA A 24 -0.49 -10.56 -7.40
C ALA A 24 -1.54 -10.76 -8.49
N ARG A 25 -2.71 -11.34 -8.16
CA ARG A 25 -3.80 -11.54 -9.12
C ARG A 25 -4.41 -10.22 -9.60
N THR A 26 -4.39 -9.17 -8.79
CA THR A 26 -4.80 -7.82 -9.20
C THR A 26 -3.97 -7.32 -10.38
N CYS A 27 -2.66 -7.63 -10.43
CA CYS A 27 -1.79 -7.20 -11.54
C CYS A 27 -2.23 -7.73 -12.91
N TYR A 28 -2.82 -8.92 -12.95
CA TYR A 28 -3.22 -9.62 -14.17
C TYR A 28 -4.74 -9.71 -14.34
N LYS A 29 -5.50 -9.16 -13.41
CA LYS A 29 -6.96 -9.33 -13.34
C LYS A 29 -7.33 -10.81 -13.47
N SER A 30 -6.79 -11.62 -12.57
CA SER A 30 -6.93 -13.08 -12.59
C SER A 30 -7.49 -13.64 -11.28
N GLU A 31 -8.25 -12.83 -10.56
CA GLU A 31 -8.85 -13.17 -9.26
C GLU A 31 -9.73 -14.42 -9.34
N ALA A 32 -10.49 -14.57 -10.42
CA ALA A 32 -11.35 -15.74 -10.66
C ALA A 32 -10.59 -17.08 -10.81
N LYS A 33 -9.25 -17.05 -10.89
CA LYS A 33 -8.41 -18.27 -10.95
C LYS A 33 -7.93 -18.74 -9.57
N SER A 34 -8.26 -18.02 -8.49
CA SER A 34 -8.00 -18.49 -7.14
C SER A 34 -8.98 -19.62 -6.81
N ASP A 35 -8.49 -20.64 -6.12
CA ASP A 35 -9.32 -21.69 -5.52
C ASP A 35 -9.71 -21.35 -4.08
N ASP A 36 -9.24 -20.19 -3.58
CA ASP A 36 -9.45 -19.66 -2.24
C ASP A 36 -8.98 -20.60 -1.10
N THR A 37 -8.09 -21.55 -1.41
CA THR A 37 -7.50 -22.44 -0.41
C THR A 37 -6.16 -21.90 0.10
N GLU A 38 -5.76 -22.28 1.32
CA GLU A 38 -4.45 -21.91 1.88
C GLU A 38 -3.31 -22.62 1.12
N GLU A 39 -3.50 -23.88 0.76
CA GLU A 39 -2.54 -24.67 -0.02
C GLU A 39 -2.33 -24.05 -1.40
N GLY A 40 -3.40 -23.69 -2.11
CA GLY A 40 -3.31 -23.05 -3.43
C GLY A 40 -2.60 -21.71 -3.38
N ALA A 41 -2.88 -20.90 -2.34
CA ALA A 41 -2.20 -19.62 -2.11
C ALA A 41 -0.71 -19.79 -1.79
N LYS A 42 -0.34 -20.83 -1.02
CA LYS A 42 1.05 -21.16 -0.72
C LYS A 42 1.80 -21.60 -1.97
N GLU A 43 1.25 -22.54 -2.74
CA GLU A 43 1.84 -22.97 -4.01
C GLU A 43 1.97 -21.80 -5.00
N PHE A 44 0.98 -20.89 -5.03
CA PHE A 44 1.05 -19.68 -5.83
C PHE A 44 2.22 -18.80 -5.41
N THR A 45 2.40 -18.59 -4.10
CA THR A 45 3.50 -17.80 -3.53
C THR A 45 4.86 -18.42 -3.85
N GLU A 46 5.00 -19.74 -3.74
CA GLU A 46 6.23 -20.47 -4.11
C GLU A 46 6.56 -20.28 -5.60
N ARG A 47 5.56 -20.27 -6.48
CA ARG A 47 5.77 -19.95 -7.90
C ARG A 47 6.24 -18.50 -8.10
N MET A 48 5.74 -17.52 -7.30
CA MET A 48 6.23 -16.14 -7.36
C MET A 48 7.71 -16.07 -6.98
N ILE A 49 8.11 -16.75 -5.91
CA ILE A 49 9.52 -16.84 -5.47
C ILE A 49 10.39 -17.46 -6.56
N LYS A 50 9.98 -18.62 -7.10
CA LYS A 50 10.72 -19.31 -8.15
C LYS A 50 10.91 -18.46 -9.42
N ASN A 51 9.95 -17.59 -9.73
CA ASN A 51 9.99 -16.70 -10.89
C ASN A 51 10.66 -15.35 -10.61
N GLY A 52 11.18 -15.12 -9.39
CA GLY A 52 11.82 -13.86 -9.00
C GLY A 52 10.84 -12.68 -8.82
N HIS A 53 9.55 -12.94 -8.63
CA HIS A 53 8.53 -11.91 -8.44
C HIS A 53 8.40 -11.51 -6.95
N TYR A 54 9.52 -11.16 -6.32
CA TYR A 54 9.62 -10.90 -4.88
C TYR A 54 8.80 -9.70 -4.41
N ALA A 55 8.53 -8.71 -5.27
CA ALA A 55 7.72 -7.55 -4.90
C ALA A 55 6.33 -7.92 -4.35
N MET A 56 5.76 -9.04 -4.76
CA MET A 56 4.46 -9.50 -4.26
C MET A 56 4.53 -9.97 -2.81
N LEU A 57 5.70 -10.37 -2.32
CA LEU A 57 5.92 -10.83 -0.95
C LEU A 57 5.86 -9.67 0.07
N ASP A 58 5.93 -8.40 -0.37
CA ASP A 58 5.70 -7.22 0.47
C ASP A 58 4.28 -7.21 1.05
N HIS A 59 3.33 -7.92 0.41
CA HIS A 59 1.94 -8.01 0.84
C HIS A 59 1.69 -9.07 1.93
N ALA A 60 2.73 -9.80 2.35
CA ALA A 60 2.68 -10.82 3.38
C ALA A 60 3.32 -10.33 4.68
N PRO A 61 2.57 -9.74 5.63
CA PRO A 61 3.12 -9.35 6.92
C PRO A 61 3.59 -10.58 7.71
N VAL A 62 4.64 -10.37 8.50
CA VAL A 62 5.18 -11.35 9.45
C VAL A 62 5.40 -10.66 10.78
N TYR A 63 4.89 -11.27 11.84
CA TYR A 63 4.99 -10.78 13.21
C TYR A 63 5.76 -11.82 14.04
N LEU A 64 6.90 -11.42 14.60
CA LEU A 64 7.74 -12.30 15.39
C LEU A 64 7.84 -11.79 16.84
N ALA A 65 8.01 -12.72 17.79
CA ALA A 65 8.32 -12.37 19.16
C ALA A 65 9.48 -13.27 19.67
N THR A 66 10.50 -12.66 20.27
CA THR A 66 11.71 -13.38 20.67
C THR A 66 12.42 -12.67 21.83
N ASN A 67 13.37 -13.40 22.45
CA ASN A 67 14.34 -12.88 23.43
C ASN A 67 15.78 -12.92 22.87
N ASP A 68 15.96 -13.26 21.59
CA ASP A 68 17.28 -13.41 20.97
C ASP A 68 17.76 -12.06 20.42
N ASP A 69 18.86 -11.56 21.02
CA ASP A 69 19.51 -10.30 20.65
C ASP A 69 20.00 -10.32 19.19
N SER A 70 20.43 -11.47 18.66
CA SER A 70 20.93 -11.55 17.29
C SER A 70 19.82 -11.39 16.25
N ILE A 71 18.62 -11.86 16.57
CA ILE A 71 17.42 -11.64 15.75
C ILE A 71 17.02 -10.16 15.81
N TYR A 72 16.99 -9.59 17.02
CA TYR A 72 16.74 -8.17 17.21
C TYR A 72 17.69 -7.31 16.38
N GLU A 73 19.01 -7.54 16.48
CA GLU A 73 20.01 -6.76 15.76
C GLU A 73 19.86 -6.82 14.24
N PHE A 74 19.46 -7.96 13.70
CA PHE A 74 19.21 -8.10 12.27
C PHE A 74 18.04 -7.22 11.83
N PHE A 75 16.90 -7.30 12.53
CA PHE A 75 15.72 -6.55 12.12
C PHE A 75 15.80 -5.06 12.47
N ALA A 76 16.49 -4.67 13.54
CA ALA A 76 16.70 -3.26 13.88
C ALA A 76 17.52 -2.50 12.83
N LYS A 77 18.34 -3.20 12.05
CA LYS A 77 19.15 -2.65 10.95
C LYS A 77 18.41 -2.73 9.58
N ASN A 78 17.30 -3.45 9.50
CA ASN A 78 16.57 -3.63 8.26
C ASN A 78 15.53 -2.51 8.05
N PRO A 79 15.60 -1.75 6.94
CA PRO A 79 14.73 -0.58 6.72
C PRO A 79 13.25 -0.93 6.45
N TYR A 80 12.94 -2.20 6.20
CA TYR A 80 11.57 -2.69 5.96
C TYR A 80 11.00 -3.44 7.16
N SER A 81 11.64 -3.30 8.32
CA SER A 81 11.22 -3.92 9.56
C SER A 81 11.11 -2.87 10.66
N SER A 82 10.30 -3.13 11.66
CA SER A 82 10.25 -2.35 12.89
C SER A 82 10.33 -3.28 14.10
N VAL A 83 11.00 -2.80 15.14
CA VAL A 83 11.15 -3.56 16.38
C VAL A 83 10.65 -2.72 17.55
N HIS A 84 9.83 -3.34 18.38
CA HIS A 84 9.42 -2.79 19.67
C HIS A 84 10.17 -3.56 20.78
N TYR A 85 10.93 -2.85 21.60
CA TYR A 85 11.71 -3.41 22.70
C TYR A 85 11.04 -3.16 24.04
N LEU A 86 10.87 -4.22 24.82
CA LEU A 86 10.39 -4.17 26.20
C LEU A 86 11.55 -4.47 27.15
N PRO A 87 12.13 -3.46 27.83
CA PRO A 87 13.28 -3.69 28.74
C PRO A 87 12.93 -4.57 29.95
N ASN A 88 11.67 -4.53 30.39
CA ASN A 88 11.15 -5.39 31.43
C ASN A 88 9.80 -6.00 31.01
N PRO A 89 9.79 -7.12 30.26
CA PRO A 89 8.56 -7.66 29.70
C PRO A 89 7.53 -8.08 30.76
N ALA A 90 7.95 -8.39 31.99
CA ALA A 90 7.05 -8.74 33.09
C ALA A 90 6.10 -7.59 33.46
N ASP A 91 6.51 -6.33 33.30
CA ASP A 91 5.64 -5.16 33.55
C ASP A 91 4.47 -5.07 32.58
N TYR A 92 4.54 -5.79 31.47
CA TYR A 92 3.56 -5.79 30.38
C TYR A 92 2.83 -7.14 30.23
N ASP A 93 3.03 -8.07 31.18
CA ASP A 93 2.54 -9.46 31.12
C ASP A 93 3.00 -10.16 29.82
N SER A 94 4.27 -9.98 29.48
CA SER A 94 4.90 -10.50 28.26
C SER A 94 5.99 -11.53 28.60
N ALA A 95 6.10 -12.55 27.74
CA ALA A 95 7.21 -13.54 27.79
C ALA A 95 8.41 -13.09 26.94
N TYR A 96 8.27 -12.04 26.09
CA TYR A 96 9.25 -11.64 25.12
C TYR A 96 9.69 -10.19 25.30
N CYS A 97 10.99 -9.94 25.03
CA CYS A 97 11.59 -8.60 25.03
C CYS A 97 11.41 -7.90 23.68
N TYR A 98 11.40 -8.64 22.58
CA TYR A 98 11.40 -8.07 21.23
C TYR A 98 10.16 -8.50 20.46
N TYR A 99 9.44 -7.51 19.93
CA TYR A 99 8.32 -7.67 19.02
C TYR A 99 8.69 -7.08 17.67
N ILE A 100 8.76 -7.92 16.66
CA ILE A 100 9.27 -7.57 15.33
C ILE A 100 8.13 -7.62 14.32
N THR A 101 7.96 -6.54 13.59
CA THR A 101 7.07 -6.49 12.44
C THR A 101 7.89 -6.38 11.18
N THR A 102 7.69 -7.27 10.24
CA THR A 102 8.37 -7.33 8.95
C THR A 102 7.44 -7.89 7.88
N ASN A 103 7.97 -8.25 6.71
CA ASN A 103 7.24 -8.92 5.65
C ASN A 103 8.00 -10.17 5.16
N TYR A 104 7.30 -11.03 4.44
CA TYR A 104 7.84 -12.30 3.97
C TYR A 104 8.99 -12.14 2.97
N ARG A 105 9.00 -11.02 2.21
CA ARG A 105 10.10 -10.69 1.29
C ARG A 105 11.42 -10.53 2.03
N VAL A 106 11.43 -9.83 3.17
CA VAL A 106 12.65 -9.67 3.98
C VAL A 106 13.22 -11.02 4.39
N LEU A 107 12.36 -11.97 4.80
CA LEU A 107 12.82 -13.31 5.18
C LEU A 107 13.38 -14.08 3.98
N VAL A 108 12.71 -14.04 2.83
CA VAL A 108 13.13 -14.75 1.62
C VAL A 108 14.44 -14.20 1.04
N GLU A 109 14.55 -12.87 0.89
CA GLU A 109 15.72 -12.22 0.29
C GLU A 109 16.98 -12.30 1.17
N ASN A 110 16.83 -12.58 2.48
CA ASN A 110 17.95 -12.69 3.42
C ASN A 110 18.20 -14.12 3.93
N ASP A 111 17.57 -15.13 3.31
CA ASP A 111 17.68 -16.53 3.71
C ASP A 111 17.30 -16.78 5.19
N ARG A 112 16.27 -16.10 5.67
CA ARG A 112 15.81 -16.11 7.07
C ARG A 112 14.42 -16.72 7.26
N ILE A 113 13.95 -17.55 6.34
CA ILE A 113 12.62 -18.20 6.41
C ILE A 113 12.48 -19.04 7.69
N SER A 114 13.58 -19.62 8.21
CA SER A 114 13.58 -20.36 9.47
C SER A 114 13.07 -19.55 10.67
N LEU A 115 13.19 -18.21 10.62
CA LEU A 115 12.70 -17.34 11.68
C LEU A 115 11.16 -17.33 11.82
N LEU A 116 10.43 -17.94 10.90
CA LEU A 116 8.99 -18.20 11.07
C LEU A 116 8.67 -19.11 12.28
N GLU A 117 9.65 -19.79 12.84
CA GLU A 117 9.49 -20.50 14.13
C GLU A 117 9.15 -19.58 15.31
N PHE A 118 9.49 -18.27 15.21
CA PHE A 118 9.17 -17.22 16.17
C PHE A 118 7.90 -16.44 15.83
N GLU A 119 7.15 -16.88 14.80
CA GLU A 119 5.93 -16.18 14.35
C GLU A 119 4.84 -16.28 15.40
N VAL A 120 4.19 -15.15 15.65
CA VAL A 120 3.08 -15.03 16.60
C VAL A 120 1.93 -14.25 15.95
N GLU A 121 0.73 -14.38 16.55
CA GLU A 121 -0.36 -13.46 16.18
C GLU A 121 0.00 -12.01 16.54
N PRO A 122 -0.43 -11.03 15.73
CA PRO A 122 -0.10 -9.64 15.96
C PRO A 122 -0.65 -9.15 17.31
N THR A 123 0.21 -8.54 18.12
CA THR A 123 -0.12 -7.96 19.44
C THR A 123 -0.13 -6.43 19.37
N LYS A 124 -0.46 -5.75 20.47
CA LYS A 124 -0.38 -4.30 20.61
C LYS A 124 1.05 -3.72 20.45
N PHE A 125 2.07 -4.57 20.55
CA PHE A 125 3.47 -4.18 20.42
C PHE A 125 3.98 -4.27 18.98
N HIS A 126 3.17 -4.79 18.05
CA HIS A 126 3.51 -4.85 16.63
C HIS A 126 3.00 -3.63 15.86
N ASN A 127 3.76 -3.19 14.89
CA ASN A 127 3.35 -2.19 13.92
C ASN A 127 2.46 -2.86 12.86
N ARG A 128 1.17 -3.01 13.18
CA ARG A 128 0.23 -3.85 12.42
C ARG A 128 0.09 -3.41 10.98
N PHE A 129 0.09 -4.36 10.05
CA PHE A 129 -0.09 -4.13 8.62
C PHE A 129 -1.57 -4.04 8.26
N TYR A 130 -1.84 -3.22 7.24
CA TYR A 130 -3.14 -3.13 6.59
C TYR A 130 -2.97 -3.19 5.09
N SER A 131 -3.90 -3.87 4.42
CA SER A 131 -3.99 -3.96 2.96
C SER A 131 -5.21 -3.19 2.49
N VAL A 132 -5.04 -2.37 1.45
CA VAL A 132 -6.05 -1.46 0.93
C VAL A 132 -6.12 -1.60 -0.58
N LYS A 133 -7.32 -1.69 -1.12
CA LYS A 133 -7.57 -1.68 -2.56
C LYS A 133 -8.11 -0.32 -2.98
N PHE A 134 -7.43 0.33 -3.92
CA PHE A 134 -7.89 1.53 -4.60
C PHE A 134 -8.36 1.18 -6.00
N ILE A 135 -9.53 1.70 -6.37
CA ILE A 135 -9.99 1.79 -7.75
C ILE A 135 -9.96 3.27 -8.09
N CYS A 136 -9.02 3.69 -8.94
CA CYS A 136 -8.79 5.10 -9.22
C CYS A 136 -8.22 5.30 -10.62
N SER A 137 -8.05 6.56 -11.03
CA SER A 137 -7.35 6.90 -12.25
C SER A 137 -5.85 6.61 -12.14
N ARG A 138 -5.18 6.41 -13.26
CA ARG A 138 -3.73 6.25 -13.27
C ARG A 138 -3.00 7.51 -12.76
N ALA A 139 -3.60 8.70 -12.92
CA ALA A 139 -3.08 9.93 -12.33
C ALA A 139 -2.98 9.81 -10.80
N ILE A 140 -4.06 9.41 -10.15
CA ILE A 140 -4.11 9.25 -8.70
C ILE A 140 -3.24 8.09 -8.24
N ALA A 141 -3.21 6.98 -8.96
CA ALA A 141 -2.32 5.86 -8.64
C ALA A 141 -0.84 6.29 -8.65
N ASN A 142 -0.43 7.16 -9.59
CA ASN A 142 0.94 7.70 -9.63
C ASN A 142 1.29 8.55 -8.41
N GLU A 143 0.31 9.11 -7.71
CA GLU A 143 0.53 9.81 -6.44
C GLU A 143 0.59 8.85 -5.25
N ILE A 144 -0.24 7.80 -5.25
CA ILE A 144 -0.27 6.79 -4.19
C ILE A 144 1.08 6.04 -4.12
N VAL A 145 1.64 5.61 -5.24
CA VAL A 145 2.90 4.84 -5.28
C VAL A 145 4.14 5.63 -4.86
N ARG A 146 4.02 6.93 -4.59
CA ARG A 146 5.11 7.74 -4.03
C ARG A 146 5.35 7.50 -2.54
N HIS A 147 4.44 6.84 -1.84
CA HIS A 147 4.61 6.42 -0.44
C HIS A 147 5.45 5.14 -0.39
N ARG A 148 6.78 5.28 -0.42
CA ARG A 148 7.76 4.22 -0.67
C ARG A 148 7.82 3.13 0.39
N THR A 149 7.23 3.37 1.57
CA THR A 149 7.20 2.41 2.68
C THR A 149 6.02 1.43 2.59
N LEU A 150 5.17 1.57 1.56
CA LEU A 150 4.10 0.63 1.25
C LEU A 150 4.53 -0.29 0.10
N GLY A 151 4.12 -1.56 0.14
CA GLY A 151 4.21 -2.50 -0.97
C GLY A 151 3.03 -2.30 -1.94
N TYR A 152 3.27 -2.48 -3.24
CA TYR A 152 2.27 -2.19 -4.28
C TYR A 152 2.10 -3.32 -5.28
N ALA A 153 0.83 -3.62 -5.59
CA ALA A 153 0.43 -4.45 -6.71
C ALA A 153 -0.63 -3.71 -7.53
N GLN A 154 -0.32 -3.40 -8.78
CA GLN A 154 -1.18 -2.58 -9.64
C GLN A 154 -1.59 -3.33 -10.91
N GLU A 155 -2.87 -3.17 -11.31
CA GLU A 155 -3.37 -3.64 -12.60
C GLU A 155 -2.47 -3.17 -13.73
N SER A 156 -1.97 -4.14 -14.51
CA SER A 156 -0.94 -3.89 -15.51
C SER A 156 -1.53 -3.74 -16.90
N THR A 157 -1.42 -2.56 -17.49
CA THR A 157 -1.77 -2.31 -18.90
C THR A 157 -0.82 -3.01 -19.90
N ARG A 158 0.25 -3.67 -19.43
CA ARG A 158 1.08 -4.52 -20.29
C ARG A 158 0.42 -5.87 -20.57
N TYR A 159 -0.32 -6.40 -19.59
CA TYR A 159 -0.90 -7.73 -19.62
C TYR A 159 -2.41 -7.74 -19.78
N CYS A 160 -3.08 -6.68 -19.28
CA CYS A 160 -4.52 -6.52 -19.43
C CYS A 160 -4.83 -6.00 -20.84
N ASN A 161 -5.49 -6.83 -21.63
CA ASN A 161 -5.99 -6.46 -22.94
C ASN A 161 -7.49 -6.13 -22.81
N TYR A 162 -7.82 -4.87 -22.95
CA TYR A 162 -9.20 -4.37 -22.78
C TYR A 162 -10.15 -4.74 -23.93
N SER A 163 -9.63 -5.33 -25.03
CA SER A 163 -10.47 -5.94 -26.07
C SER A 163 -10.94 -7.36 -25.73
N ASN A 164 -10.62 -7.91 -24.56
CA ASN A 164 -11.05 -9.22 -24.13
C ASN A 164 -12.40 -9.18 -23.41
N ASP A 165 -13.18 -10.26 -23.51
CA ASP A 165 -14.49 -10.41 -22.88
C ASP A 165 -14.49 -10.14 -21.37
N LYS A 166 -13.41 -10.48 -20.66
CA LYS A 166 -13.29 -10.19 -19.21
C LYS A 166 -13.26 -8.69 -18.86
N PHE A 167 -13.14 -7.83 -19.86
CA PHE A 167 -13.21 -6.37 -19.75
C PHE A 167 -14.39 -5.82 -20.54
N ASP A 168 -15.38 -6.65 -20.90
CA ASP A 168 -16.54 -6.30 -21.69
C ASP A 168 -16.19 -5.70 -23.07
N ASN A 169 -14.97 -5.96 -23.57
CA ASN A 169 -14.40 -5.38 -24.80
C ASN A 169 -14.40 -3.85 -24.79
N GLU A 170 -14.23 -3.24 -23.62
CA GLU A 170 -14.23 -1.78 -23.45
C GLU A 170 -13.18 -1.30 -22.45
N VAL A 171 -12.79 -0.04 -22.60
CA VAL A 171 -11.90 0.63 -21.63
C VAL A 171 -12.76 1.30 -20.55
N THR A 172 -12.36 1.12 -19.29
CA THR A 172 -12.99 1.83 -18.17
C THR A 172 -12.18 3.08 -17.80
N PHE A 173 -12.86 4.20 -17.61
CA PHE A 173 -12.27 5.47 -17.18
C PHE A 173 -12.89 5.94 -15.86
N ILE A 174 -12.12 6.69 -15.09
CA ILE A 174 -12.56 7.34 -13.86
C ILE A 174 -13.07 8.75 -14.19
N ILE A 175 -14.27 9.07 -13.75
CA ILE A 175 -14.80 10.43 -13.81
C ILE A 175 -14.11 11.26 -12.72
N PRO A 176 -13.38 12.34 -13.05
CA PRO A 176 -12.76 13.21 -12.04
C PRO A 176 -13.81 13.87 -11.14
N GLY A 177 -13.48 14.02 -9.85
CA GLY A 177 -14.37 14.70 -8.89
C GLY A 177 -14.69 16.14 -9.29
N SER A 178 -13.76 16.83 -9.96
CA SER A 178 -13.96 18.19 -10.48
C SER A 178 -15.07 18.31 -11.53
N VAL A 179 -15.38 17.23 -12.25
CA VAL A 179 -16.49 17.18 -13.21
C VAL A 179 -17.84 17.04 -12.50
N GLN A 180 -17.82 16.67 -11.21
CA GLN A 180 -19.05 16.36 -10.46
C GLN A 180 -19.53 17.50 -9.56
N THR A 181 -18.73 18.51 -9.21
CA THR A 181 -19.01 19.28 -7.98
C THR A 181 -18.96 20.81 -8.04
N ASN A 182 -18.45 21.48 -9.08
CA ASN A 182 -18.06 22.90 -8.88
C ASN A 182 -18.62 23.96 -9.83
N GLU A 183 -19.56 23.66 -10.72
CA GLU A 183 -20.04 24.67 -11.66
C GLU A 183 -21.58 24.64 -11.87
N THR A 184 -22.14 25.68 -12.52
CA THR A 184 -23.53 25.69 -12.95
C THR A 184 -23.82 24.49 -13.85
N ALA A 185 -25.05 23.95 -13.80
CA ALA A 185 -25.44 22.73 -14.54
C ALA A 185 -25.04 22.78 -16.04
N GLU A 186 -25.04 23.95 -16.66
CA GLU A 186 -24.68 24.15 -18.06
C GLU A 186 -23.17 23.91 -18.28
N LYS A 187 -22.30 24.51 -17.49
CA LYS A 187 -20.83 24.33 -17.60
C LYS A 187 -20.37 22.92 -17.22
N LEU A 188 -21.04 22.28 -16.24
CA LEU A 188 -20.83 20.87 -15.92
C LEU A 188 -21.15 19.97 -17.12
N THR A 189 -22.22 20.30 -17.87
CA THR A 189 -22.61 19.53 -19.05
C THR A 189 -21.55 19.63 -20.15
N ASP A 190 -21.01 20.82 -20.40
CA ASP A 190 -19.97 21.04 -21.42
C ASP A 190 -18.67 20.35 -21.05
N ALA A 191 -18.19 20.51 -19.81
CA ALA A 191 -16.97 19.84 -19.31
C ALA A 191 -17.10 18.31 -19.30
N TYR A 192 -18.26 17.78 -18.92
CA TYR A 192 -18.56 16.36 -18.97
C TYR A 192 -18.58 15.83 -20.41
N THR A 193 -19.18 16.58 -21.33
CA THR A 193 -19.26 16.23 -22.76
C THR A 193 -17.86 16.19 -23.38
N GLU A 194 -17.04 17.21 -23.12
CA GLU A 194 -15.66 17.26 -23.60
C GLU A 194 -14.83 16.09 -23.05
N PHE A 195 -14.90 15.85 -21.74
CA PHE A 195 -14.22 14.73 -21.11
C PHE A 195 -14.63 13.38 -21.72
N THR A 196 -15.95 13.13 -21.85
CA THR A 196 -16.45 11.84 -22.36
C THR A 196 -16.12 11.65 -23.83
N THR A 197 -16.12 12.72 -24.63
CA THR A 197 -15.69 12.69 -26.04
C THR A 197 -14.23 12.29 -26.14
N ALA A 198 -13.33 12.92 -25.36
CA ALA A 198 -11.92 12.61 -25.36
C ALA A 198 -11.64 11.16 -24.93
N MET A 199 -12.37 10.63 -23.90
CA MET A 199 -12.24 9.25 -23.46
C MET A 199 -12.73 8.25 -24.52
N SER A 200 -13.83 8.55 -25.20
CA SER A 200 -14.37 7.73 -26.28
C SER A 200 -13.42 7.64 -27.48
N GLU A 201 -12.79 8.74 -27.87
CA GLU A 201 -11.78 8.72 -28.95
C GLU A 201 -10.53 7.94 -28.53
N ALA A 202 -10.06 8.07 -27.28
CA ALA A 202 -8.92 7.30 -26.79
C ALA A 202 -9.19 5.78 -26.80
N GLU A 203 -10.38 5.35 -26.36
CA GLU A 203 -10.81 3.95 -26.44
C GLU A 203 -10.81 3.44 -27.89
N LYS A 204 -11.44 4.19 -28.78
CA LYS A 204 -11.53 3.84 -30.21
C LYS A 204 -10.14 3.64 -30.83
N HIS A 205 -9.19 4.53 -30.52
CA HIS A 205 -7.81 4.38 -31.00
C HIS A 205 -7.11 3.19 -30.36
N TYR A 206 -7.28 2.95 -29.07
CA TYR A 206 -6.71 1.77 -28.40
C TYR A 206 -7.20 0.47 -29.04
N LEU A 207 -8.52 0.31 -29.19
CA LEU A 207 -9.13 -0.90 -29.76
C LEU A 207 -8.71 -1.10 -31.23
N SER A 208 -8.65 0.00 -32.01
CA SER A 208 -8.16 -0.03 -33.39
C SER A 208 -6.70 -0.50 -33.48
N LEU A 209 -5.82 -0.06 -32.58
CA LEU A 209 -4.43 -0.51 -32.55
C LEU A 209 -4.32 -2.00 -32.20
N ILE A 210 -5.14 -2.49 -31.26
CA ILE A 210 -5.20 -3.90 -30.92
C ILE A 210 -5.67 -4.74 -32.14
N ASP A 211 -6.71 -4.27 -32.84
CA ASP A 211 -7.25 -4.94 -34.04
C ASP A 211 -6.20 -5.00 -35.18
N GLN A 212 -5.35 -3.99 -35.27
CA GLN A 212 -4.20 -3.94 -36.18
C GLN A 212 -3.02 -4.81 -35.73
N GLY A 213 -3.15 -5.57 -34.63
CA GLY A 213 -2.16 -6.52 -34.14
C GLY A 213 -1.13 -5.93 -33.15
N TRP A 214 -1.33 -4.71 -32.66
CA TRP A 214 -0.49 -4.17 -31.59
C TRP A 214 -0.75 -4.94 -30.28
N LYS A 215 0.33 -5.19 -29.54
CA LYS A 215 0.21 -5.77 -28.19
C LYS A 215 -0.31 -4.71 -27.21
N PRO A 216 -1.03 -5.11 -26.14
CA PRO A 216 -1.50 -4.17 -25.12
C PRO A 216 -0.42 -3.22 -24.58
N GLN A 217 0.80 -3.73 -24.38
CA GLN A 217 1.95 -2.93 -23.92
C GLN A 217 2.38 -1.81 -24.88
N GLN A 218 1.95 -1.85 -26.12
CA GLN A 218 2.19 -0.82 -27.15
C GLN A 218 0.96 0.06 -27.32
N ALA A 219 -0.22 -0.54 -27.46
CA ALA A 219 -1.48 0.17 -27.67
C ALA A 219 -1.84 1.09 -26.49
N ARG A 220 -1.43 0.76 -25.25
CA ARG A 220 -1.70 1.54 -24.05
C ARG A 220 -1.18 2.98 -24.08
N ASP A 221 -0.26 3.31 -24.99
CA ASP A 221 0.35 4.64 -25.05
C ASP A 221 -0.64 5.72 -25.49
N VAL A 222 -1.78 5.34 -26.09
CA VAL A 222 -2.88 6.26 -26.41
C VAL A 222 -3.90 6.41 -25.27
N LEU A 223 -3.77 5.63 -24.18
CA LEU A 223 -4.68 5.69 -23.05
C LEU A 223 -4.37 6.91 -22.15
N PRO A 224 -5.38 7.74 -21.81
CA PRO A 224 -5.19 8.90 -20.95
C PRO A 224 -4.99 8.51 -19.48
N LEU A 225 -4.51 9.47 -18.68
CA LEU A 225 -4.34 9.31 -17.24
C LEU A 225 -5.65 9.03 -16.50
N ALA A 226 -6.79 9.37 -17.08
CA ALA A 226 -8.11 9.02 -16.53
C ALA A 226 -8.45 7.52 -16.63
N THR A 227 -7.64 6.72 -17.36
CA THR A 227 -7.83 5.27 -17.43
C THR A 227 -7.85 4.68 -16.03
N LYS A 228 -8.90 3.88 -15.75
CA LYS A 228 -9.07 3.16 -14.48
C LYS A 228 -7.88 2.23 -14.23
N THR A 229 -7.46 2.15 -12.98
CA THR A 229 -6.57 1.11 -12.50
C THR A 229 -7.03 0.59 -11.14
N GLU A 230 -6.67 -0.64 -10.83
CA GLU A 230 -6.79 -1.20 -9.48
C GLU A 230 -5.39 -1.30 -8.87
N LEU A 231 -5.27 -0.88 -7.63
CA LEU A 231 -4.01 -0.84 -6.90
C LEU A 231 -4.23 -1.41 -5.50
N VAL A 232 -3.56 -2.50 -5.17
CA VAL A 232 -3.46 -2.98 -3.78
C VAL A 232 -2.20 -2.40 -3.16
N ALA A 233 -2.36 -1.70 -2.05
CA ALA A 233 -1.27 -1.17 -1.24
C ALA A 233 -1.28 -1.87 0.12
N THR A 234 -0.11 -2.29 0.62
CA THR A 234 0.03 -2.98 1.91
C THR A 234 1.20 -2.42 2.69
N GLY A 235 1.02 -2.17 3.97
CA GLY A 235 2.10 -1.73 4.84
C GLY A 235 1.66 -1.51 6.28
N PRO A 236 2.63 -1.19 7.16
CA PRO A 236 2.37 -0.98 8.57
C PRO A 236 1.57 0.29 8.84
N ILE A 237 0.88 0.33 9.98
CA ILE A 237 0.02 1.48 10.35
C ILE A 237 0.80 2.80 10.38
N SER A 238 2.07 2.79 10.76
CA SER A 238 2.91 4.00 10.73
C SER A 238 3.06 4.60 9.32
N SER A 239 3.16 3.75 8.29
CA SER A 239 3.19 4.19 6.89
C SER A 239 1.84 4.73 6.42
N TRP A 240 0.74 4.15 6.91
CA TRP A 240 -0.60 4.66 6.63
C TRP A 240 -0.88 5.98 7.34
N MET A 241 -0.40 6.18 8.55
CA MET A 241 -0.50 7.48 9.23
C MET A 241 0.20 8.57 8.42
N HIS A 242 1.42 8.33 7.95
CA HIS A 242 2.13 9.26 7.06
C HIS A 242 1.39 9.49 5.72
N PHE A 243 0.75 8.45 5.16
CA PHE A 243 -0.11 8.62 3.99
C PHE A 243 -1.27 9.59 4.29
N PHE A 244 -1.96 9.43 5.42
CA PHE A 244 -3.08 10.30 5.80
C PHE A 244 -2.64 11.75 6.03
N GLU A 245 -1.53 11.99 6.72
CA GLU A 245 -0.95 13.33 6.91
C GLU A 245 -0.78 14.07 5.58
N LEU A 246 -0.26 13.39 4.57
CA LEU A 246 0.00 14.01 3.27
C LEU A 246 -1.24 14.06 2.36
N ARG A 247 -2.13 13.07 2.42
CA ARG A 247 -3.21 12.93 1.44
C ARG A 247 -4.58 13.40 1.93
N CYS A 248 -4.77 13.54 3.24
CA CYS A 248 -5.93 14.23 3.78
C CYS A 248 -5.75 15.76 3.85
N ALA A 249 -4.51 16.26 3.72
CA ALA A 249 -4.20 17.68 3.78
C ALA A 249 -4.93 18.49 2.69
N PRO A 250 -5.32 19.75 2.95
CA PRO A 250 -6.01 20.61 1.97
C PRO A 250 -5.22 20.87 0.69
N SER A 251 -3.89 20.72 0.73
CA SER A 251 -2.99 20.87 -0.43
C SER A 251 -2.94 19.64 -1.34
N ALA A 252 -3.50 18.50 -0.92
CA ALA A 252 -3.54 17.30 -1.74
C ALA A 252 -4.55 17.45 -2.89
N HIS A 253 -4.33 16.70 -3.98
CA HIS A 253 -5.30 16.65 -5.07
C HIS A 253 -6.69 16.22 -4.55
N PRO A 254 -7.79 16.90 -4.92
CA PRO A 254 -9.12 16.61 -4.36
C PRO A 254 -9.55 15.15 -4.45
N ASP A 255 -9.25 14.46 -5.54
CA ASP A 255 -9.67 13.07 -5.73
C ASP A 255 -8.93 12.12 -4.78
N ILE A 256 -7.62 12.31 -4.54
CA ILE A 256 -6.90 11.48 -3.58
C ILE A 256 -7.28 11.85 -2.14
N GLN A 257 -7.58 13.13 -1.88
CA GLN A 257 -8.03 13.57 -0.56
C GLN A 257 -9.34 12.88 -0.17
N THR A 258 -10.29 12.78 -1.09
CA THR A 258 -11.56 12.08 -0.87
C THR A 258 -11.32 10.61 -0.53
N LEU A 259 -10.47 9.90 -1.31
CA LEU A 259 -10.14 8.50 -1.06
C LEU A 259 -9.42 8.32 0.28
N ALA A 260 -8.48 9.21 0.62
CA ALA A 260 -7.74 9.13 1.87
C ALA A 260 -8.64 9.34 3.10
N LYS A 261 -9.55 10.30 3.06
CA LYS A 261 -10.52 10.55 4.14
C LYS A 261 -11.50 9.39 4.31
N ASP A 262 -11.99 8.82 3.21
CA ASP A 262 -12.85 7.64 3.27
C ASP A 262 -12.10 6.43 3.85
N LEU A 263 -10.86 6.18 3.42
CA LEU A 263 -10.04 5.13 3.99
C LEU A 263 -9.78 5.33 5.49
N TYR A 264 -9.47 6.56 5.91
CA TYR A 264 -9.27 6.87 7.32
C TYR A 264 -10.50 6.54 8.16
N LYS A 265 -11.68 6.88 7.64
CA LYS A 265 -12.95 6.54 8.28
C LYS A 265 -13.16 5.02 8.38
N GLN A 266 -12.84 4.27 7.33
CA GLN A 266 -12.92 2.80 7.34
C GLN A 266 -11.98 2.18 8.38
N MET A 267 -10.75 2.70 8.53
CA MET A 267 -9.74 2.16 9.45
C MET A 267 -10.00 2.49 10.91
N PHE A 268 -10.50 3.69 11.22
CA PHE A 268 -10.58 4.20 12.59
C PHE A 268 -12.01 4.47 13.09
N ASN A 269 -13.01 4.28 12.24
CA ASN A 269 -14.42 4.59 12.52
C ASN A 269 -14.64 6.03 13.01
N ARG A 270 -13.87 6.98 12.47
CA ARG A 270 -13.96 8.42 12.76
C ARG A 270 -13.52 9.23 11.54
N GLU A 271 -14.02 10.47 11.44
CA GLU A 271 -13.62 11.40 10.39
C GLU A 271 -12.18 11.90 10.63
N TRP A 272 -11.48 12.23 9.55
CA TRP A 272 -10.19 12.93 9.64
C TRP A 272 -10.40 14.37 10.13
N SER A 273 -9.57 14.82 11.07
CA SER A 273 -9.44 16.22 11.44
C SER A 273 -7.96 16.62 11.46
N ASP A 274 -7.67 17.87 11.12
CA ASP A 274 -6.28 18.37 11.07
C ASP A 274 -5.63 18.41 12.46
N ASP A 275 -6.41 18.40 13.55
CA ASP A 275 -5.92 18.34 14.93
C ASP A 275 -5.26 17.00 15.28
N ILE A 276 -5.49 15.95 14.48
CA ILE A 276 -4.89 14.62 14.69
C ILE A 276 -3.36 14.67 14.54
N ILE A 277 -2.84 15.58 13.72
CA ILE A 277 -1.40 15.73 13.48
C ILE A 277 -0.68 16.24 14.73
N THR A 278 -1.31 17.12 15.51
CA THR A 278 -0.71 17.73 16.69
C THR A 278 -0.56 16.78 17.88
N THR A 279 -1.39 15.74 17.96
CA THR A 279 -1.35 14.78 19.07
C THR A 279 -0.29 13.68 18.89
N THR A 280 0.28 13.52 17.70
CA THR A 280 1.37 12.54 17.45
C THR A 280 2.76 13.09 17.78
N ASP A 281 2.94 14.42 17.87
CA ASP A 281 4.22 15.03 18.28
C ASP A 281 4.43 14.98 19.80
N ASP A 282 3.35 15.05 20.60
CA ASP A 282 3.43 15.00 22.07
C ASP A 282 3.92 13.62 22.60
N THR A 283 3.82 12.55 21.80
CA THR A 283 4.36 11.24 22.17
C THR A 283 5.86 11.08 21.89
N LYS A 284 6.47 11.95 21.07
CA LYS A 284 7.91 11.94 20.78
C LYS A 284 8.73 12.70 21.85
N GLU A 285 8.14 13.67 22.55
CA GLU A 285 8.86 14.43 23.59
C GLU A 285 8.99 13.68 24.92
N SER A 286 8.18 12.64 25.19
CA SER A 286 8.27 11.85 26.42
C SER A 286 9.38 10.77 26.40
N GLU A 287 10.02 10.48 25.27
CA GLU A 287 11.10 9.49 25.14
C GLU A 287 12.53 10.09 25.14
N SER A 288 12.69 11.43 25.11
CA SER A 288 14.01 12.07 25.14
C SER A 288 14.46 12.49 26.56
N GLY A 289 14.10 11.71 27.57
CA GLY A 289 14.51 11.88 28.95
C GLY A 289 15.97 11.44 29.21
N SER A 290 16.84 12.44 29.33
CA SER A 290 18.12 12.44 30.08
C SER A 290 19.21 11.44 29.71
N VAL A 291 20.06 11.83 28.76
CA VAL A 291 21.47 11.46 28.83
C VAL A 291 22.21 12.62 29.47
N SER A 292 22.51 12.52 30.77
CA SER A 292 23.39 13.39 31.50
C SER A 292 24.83 13.13 31.06
N THR A 293 25.41 14.03 30.27
CA THR A 293 26.86 14.08 30.04
C THR A 293 27.51 14.64 31.31
N SER A 294 28.17 13.77 32.06
CA SER A 294 29.14 14.18 33.08
C SER A 294 30.38 14.71 32.38
N THR A 295 30.57 16.03 32.43
CA THR A 295 31.84 16.67 32.10
C THR A 295 32.89 16.26 33.14
N VAL A 296 33.96 15.61 32.69
CA VAL A 296 35.16 15.41 33.46
C VAL A 296 36.06 16.63 33.23
N ASP A 297 36.18 17.47 34.24
CA ASP A 297 37.21 18.49 34.34
C ASP A 297 38.57 17.82 34.42
N SER A 298 39.45 18.08 33.46
CA SER A 298 40.87 17.83 33.57
C SER A 298 41.63 19.15 33.58
N ASP A 299 41.83 19.62 34.80
CA ASP A 299 42.84 20.58 35.13
C ASP A 299 44.23 19.91 35.03
N THR A 300 45.14 20.44 34.22
CA THR A 300 46.57 20.24 34.41
C THR A 300 47.37 21.40 33.80
N THR A 301 47.95 22.10 34.68
CA THR A 301 49.03 23.10 34.67
C THR A 301 50.29 22.71 33.87
N GLN A 302 50.87 23.75 33.25
CA GLN A 302 52.31 24.09 33.11
C GLN A 302 53.24 23.15 32.30
N GLY A 303 53.92 23.81 31.36
CA GLY A 303 55.20 23.44 30.76
C GLY A 303 55.44 24.28 29.51
#